data_d01ffce436e791e9d6ee6efac37e422c
#
_entry.id   d01ffce436e791e9d6ee6efac37e422c
#
_cell.length_a   1.000
_cell.length_b   1.000
_cell.length_c   1.000
_cell.angle_alpha   90.00
_cell.angle_beta   90.00
_cell.angle_gamma   90.00
#
_symmetry.space_group_name_H-M   'P 1'
#
loop_
_entity.id
_entity.type
_entity.pdbx_description
1 polymer ?
#
loop_
_entity_poly.entity_id
_entity_poly.type
_entity_poly.pdbx_seq_one_letter_code
_entity_poly.pdbx_strand_id
1 'polypeptide(L)'
;MSSPLQTRIASYTFNGIDYRIQSLLDRNQFFDPDGNAEALDISPSLWPLFGMIWPSGLMLADIMSREDITGLNILELGCGLGIASMIINARGGKVLATDYHPNAEEFLEENSRLNGLDDTPFLRCDWRAQQENMGRF
;
A
#
# COMPACT_ATOMS: atom_id res chain seq x y z
N MET A 1 8.55 19.28 19.40
CA MET A 1 7.37 18.89 18.60
C MET A 1 7.84 18.28 17.30
N SER A 2 7.41 17.08 16.99
CA SER A 2 7.60 16.54 15.66
C SER A 2 6.70 17.30 14.69
N SER A 3 7.26 17.71 13.55
CA SER A 3 6.44 18.31 12.48
C SER A 3 5.38 17.31 12.03
N PRO A 4 4.15 17.77 11.75
CA PRO A 4 3.13 16.87 11.25
C PRO A 4 3.59 16.24 9.93
N LEU A 5 3.18 14.98 9.71
CA LEU A 5 3.48 14.25 8.50
C LEU A 5 2.94 15.00 7.29
N GLN A 6 3.80 15.22 6.29
CA GLN A 6 3.42 15.93 5.07
C GLN A 6 3.12 14.93 3.95
N THR A 7 1.96 15.07 3.38
CA THR A 7 1.49 14.23 2.27
C THR A 7 1.10 15.08 1.07
N ARG A 8 0.97 14.43 -0.07
CA ARG A 8 0.41 15.02 -1.29
C ARG A 8 -0.58 14.05 -1.92
N ILE A 9 -1.54 14.60 -2.65
CA ILE A 9 -2.49 13.82 -3.45
C ILE A 9 -2.26 14.14 -4.92
N ALA A 10 -2.10 13.11 -5.73
CA ALA A 10 -1.98 13.23 -7.18
C ALA A 10 -2.91 12.23 -7.87
N SER A 11 -3.31 12.54 -9.08
CA SER A 11 -4.16 11.66 -9.88
C SER A 11 -3.32 10.83 -10.83
N TYR A 12 -3.69 9.55 -10.93
CA TYR A 12 -3.09 8.59 -11.87
C TYR A 12 -4.22 7.88 -12.61
N THR A 13 -4.01 7.64 -13.89
CA THR A 13 -5.00 6.96 -14.73
C THR A 13 -4.52 5.56 -15.05
N PHE A 14 -5.35 4.55 -14.74
CA PHE A 14 -5.09 3.15 -15.07
C PHE A 14 -6.28 2.58 -15.82
N ASN A 15 -6.05 2.10 -17.02
CA ASN A 15 -7.10 1.54 -17.89
C ASN A 15 -8.33 2.47 -18.04
N GLY A 16 -8.07 3.76 -18.23
CA GLY A 16 -9.12 4.78 -18.42
C GLY A 16 -9.85 5.24 -17.16
N ILE A 17 -9.44 4.77 -15.98
CA ILE A 17 -10.02 5.17 -14.70
C ILE A 17 -9.01 6.01 -13.93
N ASP A 18 -9.45 7.17 -13.43
CA ASP A 18 -8.62 8.06 -12.63
C ASP A 18 -8.70 7.70 -11.16
N TYR A 19 -7.55 7.57 -10.52
CA TYR A 19 -7.41 7.34 -9.08
C TYR A 19 -6.64 8.47 -8.44
N ARG A 20 -7.11 8.92 -7.28
CA ARG A 20 -6.41 9.89 -6.43
C ARG A 20 -5.59 9.13 -5.41
N ILE A 21 -4.28 9.39 -5.39
CA ILE A 21 -3.36 8.68 -4.50
C ILE A 21 -2.68 9.66 -3.58
N GLN A 22 -2.83 9.45 -2.28
CA GLN A 22 -2.07 10.12 -1.25
C GLN A 22 -0.76 9.37 -1.03
N SER A 23 0.33 10.11 -1.04
CA SER A 23 1.68 9.62 -0.74
C SER A 23 2.39 10.59 0.18
N LEU A 24 3.53 10.20 0.72
CA LEU A 24 4.41 11.12 1.41
C LEU A 24 4.88 12.21 0.44
N LEU A 25 5.01 13.44 0.95
CA LEU A 25 5.46 14.57 0.14
C LEU A 25 6.88 14.36 -0.37
N ASP A 26 7.77 13.87 0.49
CA ASP A 26 9.15 13.53 0.14
C ASP A 26 9.69 12.38 1.00
N ARG A 27 10.84 11.85 0.57
CA ARG A 27 11.48 10.69 1.19
C ARG A 27 12.36 11.04 2.40
N ASN A 28 12.42 12.28 2.82
CA ASN A 28 13.27 12.71 3.94
C ASN A 28 12.49 12.81 5.26
N GLN A 29 11.23 12.43 5.26
CA GLN A 29 10.38 12.48 6.43
C GLN A 29 10.58 11.27 7.32
N PHE A 30 10.44 11.49 8.62
CA PHE A 30 10.36 10.44 9.61
C PHE A 30 9.35 10.86 10.67
N PHE A 31 8.35 10.01 10.91
CA PHE A 31 7.31 10.27 11.90
C PHE A 31 6.91 8.98 12.58
N ASP A 32 7.43 8.76 13.77
CA ASP A 32 7.17 7.55 14.58
C ASP A 32 6.93 7.92 16.05
N PRO A 33 5.84 8.66 16.32
CA PRO A 33 5.59 9.21 17.66
C PRO A 33 5.43 8.15 18.74
N ASP A 34 4.94 6.98 18.38
CA ASP A 34 4.67 5.87 19.30
C ASP A 34 5.79 4.82 19.32
N GLY A 35 6.86 5.01 18.54
CA GLY A 35 8.00 4.08 18.47
C GLY A 35 7.69 2.75 17.80
N ASN A 36 6.61 2.66 17.02
CA ASN A 36 6.20 1.41 16.37
C ASN A 36 7.20 0.96 15.30
N ALA A 37 7.73 1.90 14.53
CA ALA A 37 8.74 1.61 13.52
C ALA A 37 10.08 1.23 14.16
N GLU A 38 10.48 1.94 15.22
CA GLU A 38 11.70 1.62 15.97
C GLU A 38 11.63 0.20 16.54
N ALA A 39 10.49 -0.17 17.13
CA ALA A 39 10.26 -1.52 17.67
C ALA A 39 10.37 -2.63 16.62
N LEU A 40 10.21 -2.29 15.34
CA LEU A 40 10.34 -3.21 14.21
C LEU A 40 11.69 -3.08 13.48
N ASP A 41 12.66 -2.40 14.06
CA ASP A 41 13.99 -2.13 13.48
C ASP A 41 13.92 -1.38 12.12
N ILE A 42 12.90 -0.58 11.92
CA ILE A 42 12.79 0.28 10.74
C ILE A 42 13.53 1.59 11.02
N SER A 43 14.68 1.78 10.38
CA SER A 43 15.48 2.98 10.55
C SER A 43 14.80 4.23 9.98
N PRO A 44 15.14 5.44 10.47
CA PRO A 44 14.60 6.68 9.92
C PRO A 44 14.79 6.85 8.41
N SER A 45 15.86 6.34 7.87
CA SER A 45 16.13 6.40 6.41
C SER A 45 15.27 5.45 5.58
N LEU A 46 14.85 4.34 6.18
CA LEU A 46 13.99 3.35 5.52
C LEU A 46 12.51 3.65 5.73
N TRP A 47 12.18 4.37 6.81
CA TRP A 47 10.80 4.61 7.20
C TRP A 47 9.92 5.18 6.07
N PRO A 48 10.35 6.22 5.30
CA PRO A 48 9.48 6.84 4.32
C PRO A 48 9.25 6.01 3.05
N LEU A 49 10.00 4.93 2.84
CA LEU A 49 9.98 4.19 1.58
C LEU A 49 8.61 3.56 1.28
N PHE A 50 7.86 3.15 2.32
CA PHE A 50 6.51 2.59 2.15
C PHE A 50 5.54 3.57 1.50
N GLY A 51 5.69 4.85 1.79
CA GLY A 51 4.74 5.92 1.44
C GLY A 51 5.09 6.68 0.17
N MET A 52 6.07 6.22 -0.59
CA MET A 52 6.51 6.85 -1.83
C MET A 52 5.85 6.21 -3.04
N ILE A 53 5.67 7.01 -4.09
CA ILE A 53 5.26 6.49 -5.41
C ILE A 53 6.49 5.93 -6.12
N TRP A 54 6.49 4.63 -6.36
CA TRP A 54 7.55 3.96 -7.10
C TRP A 54 7.12 3.71 -8.54
N PRO A 55 7.98 3.93 -9.54
CA PRO A 55 7.66 3.61 -10.94
C PRO A 55 7.22 2.17 -11.14
N SER A 56 7.85 1.22 -10.44
CA SER A 56 7.48 -0.20 -10.47
C SER A 56 6.08 -0.44 -9.91
N GLY A 57 5.71 0.29 -8.86
CA GLY A 57 4.36 0.22 -8.29
C GLY A 57 3.28 0.74 -9.25
N LEU A 58 3.56 1.82 -9.96
CA LEU A 58 2.67 2.33 -11.00
C LEU A 58 2.52 1.36 -12.16
N MET A 59 3.61 0.72 -12.57
CA MET A 59 3.59 -0.29 -13.63
C MET A 59 2.78 -1.52 -13.20
N LEU A 60 2.98 -2.00 -11.98
CA LEU A 60 2.20 -3.13 -11.44
C LEU A 60 0.71 -2.79 -11.39
N ALA A 61 0.37 -1.59 -10.96
CA ALA A 61 -1.01 -1.11 -10.93
C ALA A 61 -1.63 -1.09 -12.33
N ASP A 62 -0.88 -0.61 -13.32
CA ASP A 62 -1.32 -0.59 -14.70
C ASP A 62 -1.58 -2.00 -15.25
N ILE A 63 -0.66 -2.93 -14.99
CA ILE A 63 -0.83 -4.35 -15.36
C ILE A 63 -2.08 -4.92 -14.70
N MET A 64 -2.22 -4.76 -13.38
CA MET A 64 -3.36 -5.31 -12.63
C MET A 64 -4.69 -4.66 -12.98
N SER A 65 -4.67 -3.47 -13.56
CA SER A 65 -5.89 -2.83 -14.08
C SER A 65 -6.46 -3.52 -15.33
N ARG A 66 -5.66 -4.30 -16.03
CA ARG A 66 -6.00 -4.92 -17.34
C ARG A 66 -5.99 -6.43 -17.34
N GLU A 67 -5.16 -7.07 -16.50
CA GLU A 67 -5.06 -8.53 -16.49
C GLU A 67 -6.39 -9.19 -16.13
N ASP A 68 -6.59 -10.39 -16.65
CA ASP A 68 -7.72 -11.22 -16.24
C ASP A 68 -7.43 -11.81 -14.86
N ILE A 69 -8.16 -11.33 -13.86
CA ILE A 69 -8.03 -11.75 -12.47
C ILE A 69 -9.15 -12.70 -12.04
N THR A 70 -9.97 -13.17 -12.98
CA THR A 70 -11.12 -14.05 -12.70
C THR A 70 -10.66 -15.34 -12.02
N GLY A 71 -11.24 -15.62 -10.85
CA GLY A 71 -10.96 -16.86 -10.10
C GLY A 71 -9.58 -16.91 -9.43
N LEU A 72 -8.80 -15.83 -9.48
CA LEU A 72 -7.50 -15.77 -8.84
C LEU A 72 -7.61 -15.31 -7.39
N ASN A 73 -6.79 -15.90 -6.53
CA ASN A 73 -6.46 -15.36 -5.21
C ASN A 73 -5.10 -14.68 -5.32
N ILE A 74 -5.05 -13.39 -5.07
CA ILE A 74 -3.85 -12.58 -5.31
C ILE A 74 -3.28 -12.12 -3.98
N LEU A 75 -1.97 -12.27 -3.82
CA LEU A 75 -1.20 -11.79 -2.68
C LEU A 75 -0.18 -10.76 -3.17
N GLU A 76 -0.19 -9.56 -2.58
CA GLU A 76 0.85 -8.57 -2.81
C GLU A 76 1.79 -8.53 -1.61
N LEU A 77 3.07 -8.78 -1.85
CA LEU A 77 4.13 -8.72 -0.83
C LEU A 77 4.80 -7.35 -0.87
N GLY A 78 4.97 -6.73 0.31
CA GLY A 78 5.61 -5.43 0.38
C GLY A 78 4.84 -4.35 -0.38
N CYS A 79 3.55 -4.24 -0.14
CA CYS A 79 2.66 -3.43 -0.97
C CYS A 79 2.93 -1.92 -0.91
N GLY A 80 3.59 -1.42 0.13
CA GLY A 80 3.77 0.01 0.35
C GLY A 80 2.44 0.76 0.38
N LEU A 81 2.19 1.61 -0.60
CA LEU A 81 0.90 2.30 -0.75
C LEU A 81 -0.24 1.38 -1.21
N GLY A 82 0.07 0.19 -1.72
CA GLY A 82 -0.93 -0.81 -2.09
C GLY A 82 -1.79 -0.44 -3.30
N ILE A 83 -1.29 0.36 -4.22
CA ILE A 83 -2.07 0.85 -5.38
C ILE A 83 -2.59 -0.32 -6.23
N ALA A 84 -1.75 -1.31 -6.52
CA ALA A 84 -2.17 -2.46 -7.33
C ALA A 84 -3.26 -3.27 -6.61
N SER A 85 -3.08 -3.54 -5.33
CA SER A 85 -4.10 -4.25 -4.52
C SER A 85 -5.42 -3.48 -4.45
N MET A 86 -5.36 -2.16 -4.30
CA MET A 86 -6.55 -1.31 -4.29
C MET A 86 -7.32 -1.42 -5.62
N ILE A 87 -6.61 -1.41 -6.75
CA ILE A 87 -7.21 -1.55 -8.08
C ILE A 87 -7.84 -2.94 -8.26
N ILE A 88 -7.17 -4.00 -7.84
CA ILE A 88 -7.71 -5.35 -7.88
C ILE A 88 -9.00 -5.43 -7.07
N ASN A 89 -8.99 -4.88 -5.86
CA ASN A 89 -10.18 -4.83 -5.01
C ASN A 89 -11.32 -4.03 -5.65
N ALA A 90 -11.00 -2.87 -6.25
CA ALA A 90 -11.98 -2.05 -6.97
C ALA A 90 -12.64 -2.81 -8.14
N ARG A 91 -11.92 -3.72 -8.78
CA ARG A 91 -12.39 -4.57 -9.87
C ARG A 91 -13.17 -5.81 -9.39
N GLY A 92 -13.37 -5.95 -8.08
CA GLY A 92 -14.04 -7.11 -7.49
C GLY A 92 -13.17 -8.36 -7.39
N GLY A 93 -11.86 -8.23 -7.55
CA GLY A 93 -10.92 -9.34 -7.41
C GLY A 93 -10.66 -9.71 -5.95
N LYS A 94 -10.16 -10.92 -5.74
CA LYS A 94 -9.71 -11.40 -4.43
C LYS A 94 -8.25 -11.06 -4.23
N VAL A 95 -7.94 -10.16 -3.30
CA VAL A 95 -6.57 -9.72 -3.02
C VAL A 95 -6.35 -9.60 -1.52
N LEU A 96 -5.13 -9.92 -1.09
CA LEU A 96 -4.62 -9.59 0.23
C LEU A 96 -3.33 -8.79 0.04
N ALA A 97 -3.36 -7.54 0.46
CA ALA A 97 -2.15 -6.70 0.50
C ALA A 97 -1.40 -6.96 1.79
N THR A 98 -0.10 -7.03 1.73
CA THR A 98 0.75 -7.22 2.91
C THR A 98 1.93 -6.28 2.90
N ASP A 99 2.30 -5.81 4.08
CA ASP A 99 3.51 -5.03 4.29
C ASP A 99 3.97 -5.20 5.74
N TYR A 100 5.24 -4.96 5.97
CA TYR A 100 5.83 -4.98 7.30
C TYR A 100 5.66 -3.63 8.02
N HIS A 101 5.51 -2.54 7.25
CA HIS A 101 5.51 -1.18 7.79
C HIS A 101 4.25 -0.89 8.61
N PRO A 102 4.37 -0.29 9.81
CA PRO A 102 3.22 -0.06 10.70
C PRO A 102 2.20 0.97 10.17
N ASN A 103 2.58 1.81 9.23
CA ASN A 103 1.70 2.83 8.64
C ASN A 103 1.13 2.46 7.26
N ALA A 104 1.50 1.31 6.71
CA ALA A 104 1.05 0.93 5.36
C ALA A 104 -0.47 0.75 5.28
N GLU A 105 -1.06 0.11 6.27
CA GLU A 105 -2.52 -0.12 6.33
C GLU A 105 -3.30 1.19 6.31
N GLU A 106 -2.92 2.15 7.15
CA GLU A 106 -3.57 3.46 7.25
C GLU A 106 -3.55 4.21 5.91
N PHE A 107 -2.43 4.20 5.20
CA PHE A 107 -2.32 4.83 3.88
C PHE A 107 -3.19 4.13 2.85
N LEU A 108 -3.27 2.80 2.88
CA LEU A 108 -4.12 2.04 1.97
C LEU A 108 -5.61 2.30 2.25
N GLU A 109 -6.02 2.35 3.49
CA GLU A 109 -7.39 2.71 3.89
C GLU A 109 -7.76 4.12 3.42
N GLU A 110 -6.88 5.10 3.64
CA GLU A 110 -7.11 6.46 3.19
C GLU A 110 -7.18 6.56 1.66
N ASN A 111 -6.34 5.84 0.94
CA ASN A 111 -6.38 5.81 -0.52
C ASN A 111 -7.66 5.15 -1.03
N SER A 112 -8.13 4.10 -0.39
CA SER A 112 -9.42 3.50 -0.71
C SER A 112 -10.56 4.49 -0.48
N ARG A 113 -10.56 5.18 0.65
CA ARG A 113 -11.57 6.20 0.99
C ARG A 113 -11.57 7.36 -0.01
N LEU A 114 -10.41 7.86 -0.41
CA LEU A 114 -10.28 8.95 -1.39
C LEU A 114 -10.92 8.62 -2.74
N ASN A 115 -11.00 7.35 -3.08
CA ASN A 115 -11.56 6.88 -4.33
C ASN A 115 -12.98 6.29 -4.19
N GLY A 116 -13.59 6.43 -3.01
CA GLY A 116 -14.94 5.90 -2.75
C GLY A 116 -15.02 4.38 -2.83
N LEU A 117 -13.94 3.70 -2.50
CA LEU A 117 -13.83 2.25 -2.56
C LEU A 117 -13.98 1.63 -1.16
N ASP A 118 -14.40 0.38 -1.13
CA ASP A 118 -14.32 -0.44 0.07
C ASP A 118 -12.86 -0.66 0.47
N ASP A 119 -12.64 -0.91 1.77
CA ASP A 119 -11.29 -1.18 2.28
C ASP A 119 -10.69 -2.41 1.57
N THR A 120 -9.45 -2.25 1.15
CA THR A 120 -8.67 -3.35 0.58
C THR A 120 -8.20 -4.27 1.71
N PRO A 121 -8.44 -5.59 1.63
CA PRO A 121 -7.93 -6.52 2.63
C PRO A 121 -6.43 -6.38 2.82
N PHE A 122 -6.01 -6.22 4.07
CA PHE A 122 -4.62 -5.99 4.44
C PHE A 122 -4.22 -6.84 5.64
N LEU A 123 -2.98 -7.32 5.63
CA LEU A 123 -2.35 -7.99 6.74
C LEU A 123 -0.93 -7.46 6.93
N ARG A 124 -0.65 -6.89 8.10
CA ARG A 124 0.74 -6.57 8.44
C ARG A 124 1.49 -7.86 8.73
N CYS A 125 2.53 -8.13 7.97
CA CYS A 125 3.33 -9.33 8.18
C CYS A 125 4.79 -9.13 7.78
N ASP A 126 5.66 -9.83 8.49
CA ASP A 126 7.04 -10.03 8.08
C ASP A 126 7.11 -11.35 7.30
N TRP A 127 7.22 -11.25 5.99
CA TRP A 127 7.24 -12.44 5.12
C TRP A 127 8.51 -13.30 5.30
N ARG A 128 9.49 -12.82 6.09
CA ARG A 128 10.63 -13.65 6.53
C ARG A 128 10.24 -14.60 7.65
N ALA A 129 9.17 -14.31 8.38
CA ALA A 129 8.63 -15.16 9.43
C ALA A 129 7.62 -16.14 8.84
N GLN A 130 7.43 -17.27 9.54
CA GLN A 130 6.39 -18.22 9.15
C GLN A 130 5.01 -17.59 9.33
N GLN A 131 4.23 -17.56 8.26
CA GLN A 131 2.85 -17.06 8.28
C GLN A 131 1.88 -18.23 8.28
N GLU A 132 0.94 -18.21 9.24
CA GLU A 132 -0.13 -19.20 9.32
C GLU A 132 -1.46 -18.55 8.88
N ASN A 133 -2.31 -19.34 8.26
CA ASN A 133 -3.71 -18.96 7.94
C ASN A 133 -3.88 -17.84 6.91
N MET A 134 -2.92 -17.62 6.02
CA MET A 134 -3.09 -16.66 4.92
C MET A 134 -3.91 -17.23 3.75
N GLY A 135 -4.11 -18.53 3.69
CA GLY A 135 -4.76 -19.20 2.57
C GLY A 135 -3.79 -19.54 1.44
N ARG A 136 -4.35 -19.77 0.27
CA ARG A 136 -3.58 -20.09 -0.95
C ARG A 136 -3.80 -19.02 -2.00
N PHE A 137 -2.73 -18.74 -2.71
CA PHE A 137 -2.67 -17.70 -3.72
C PHE A 137 -2.10 -18.24 -5.03
#